data_cd777d3776b9057b7deda8130d9bc222
#
_entry.id   cd777d3776b9057b7deda8130d9bc222
#
_cell.length_a   1.000
_cell.length_b   1.000
_cell.length_c   1.000
_cell.angle_alpha   90.00
_cell.angle_beta   90.00
_cell.angle_gamma   90.00
#
_symmetry.space_group_name_H-M   'P 1'
#
loop_
_entity.id
_entity.type
_entity.pdbx_description
1 polymer ?
#
loop_
_entity_poly.entity_id
_entity_poly.type
_entity_poly.pdbx_seq_one_letter_code
_entity_poly.pdbx_strand_id
1 'polypeptide(L)'
;MDYENTAKKILQRVGGKDNVINLVHCMTRLRFTLKDESIVDDEAVKKTKGVMGIMKKGGQYQIIIGNDVGNVFNELNKLGNFSNEVKEVPAKSNEKKNIFTMLMDTISGIMAPVIPAIIGAAMIKVLLTLLPMIGVLSTNGQTYQLLSVIGDGAFFFMPVLIAISASKKFGTNMYYAASIALIMLHPNLITLMNTAHDAGQTVKFLKYIPVTYASYSYSVIPIILAVYSLRYVERFVDKITPVVTKNFLKPMLVVLIEAPIALIVLGPLGAICGNGLSTVVYAIHDKLGFIAIGLVAGVYPFVVMTGMHHAFTPIKLGMIATRSEERRVGKECRSRWSPYH
;
A
#
# COMPACT_ATOMS: atom_id res chain seq x y z
N MET A 1 23.40 18.87 2.59
CA MET A 1 24.07 18.04 3.60
C MET A 1 25.22 17.33 2.91
N ASP A 2 26.37 17.18 3.55
CA ASP A 2 27.49 16.38 3.03
C ASP A 2 27.25 14.91 3.43
N TYR A 3 26.63 14.14 2.55
CA TYR A 3 26.20 12.77 2.83
C TYR A 3 27.38 11.81 3.05
N GLU A 4 28.47 12.00 2.30
CA GLU A 4 29.67 11.15 2.42
C GLU A 4 30.34 11.32 3.80
N ASN A 5 30.56 12.56 4.23
CA ASN A 5 31.15 12.84 5.55
C ASN A 5 30.23 12.37 6.68
N THR A 6 28.91 12.55 6.53
CA THR A 6 27.93 12.06 7.51
C THR A 6 27.97 10.53 7.59
N ALA A 7 28.01 9.83 6.47
CA ALA A 7 28.09 8.37 6.41
C ALA A 7 29.40 7.86 7.05
N LYS A 8 30.54 8.46 6.72
CA LYS A 8 31.85 8.10 7.35
C LYS A 8 31.82 8.25 8.88
N LYS A 9 31.29 9.38 9.36
CA LYS A 9 31.19 9.63 10.82
C LYS A 9 30.22 8.66 11.50
N ILE A 10 29.09 8.36 10.90
CA ILE A 10 28.14 7.38 11.44
C ILE A 10 28.82 6.01 11.52
N LEU A 11 29.43 5.54 10.42
CA LEU A 11 30.08 4.23 10.38
C LEU A 11 31.18 4.11 11.44
N GLN A 12 32.01 5.13 11.58
CA GLN A 12 33.07 5.15 12.61
C GLN A 12 32.50 5.06 14.04
N ARG A 13 31.40 5.77 14.30
CA ARG A 13 30.81 5.90 15.64
C ARG A 13 29.96 4.70 16.05
N VAL A 14 29.48 3.91 15.11
CA VAL A 14 28.81 2.63 15.39
C VAL A 14 29.78 1.47 15.56
N GLY A 15 31.10 1.74 15.62
CA GLY A 15 32.12 0.72 15.81
C GLY A 15 32.77 0.21 14.53
N GLY A 16 32.63 0.94 13.42
CA GLY A 16 33.24 0.59 12.13
C GLY A 16 32.49 -0.51 11.39
N LYS A 17 33.04 -0.87 10.22
CA LYS A 17 32.46 -1.89 9.32
C LYS A 17 32.33 -3.26 9.99
N ASP A 18 33.32 -3.62 10.80
CA ASP A 18 33.40 -4.95 11.41
C ASP A 18 32.34 -5.18 12.49
N ASN A 19 31.77 -4.11 13.06
CA ASN A 19 30.69 -4.17 14.03
C ASN A 19 29.30 -4.22 13.40
N VAL A 20 29.17 -3.89 12.11
CA VAL A 20 27.88 -3.88 11.42
C VAL A 20 27.62 -5.23 10.78
N ILE A 21 26.63 -5.97 11.29
CA ILE A 21 26.17 -7.25 10.70
C ILE A 21 25.28 -6.98 9.51
N ASN A 22 24.34 -6.02 9.65
CA ASN A 22 23.39 -5.67 8.60
C ASN A 22 23.00 -4.19 8.71
N LEU A 23 22.76 -3.58 7.56
CA LEU A 23 22.26 -2.20 7.45
C LEU A 23 21.08 -2.16 6.49
N VAL A 24 19.94 -1.67 6.98
CA VAL A 24 18.76 -1.37 6.19
C VAL A 24 18.24 0.02 6.52
N HIS A 25 17.38 0.58 5.71
CA HIS A 25 16.72 1.85 6.02
C HIS A 25 15.22 1.77 5.81
N CYS A 26 14.49 2.62 6.50
CA CYS A 26 13.10 2.95 6.21
C CYS A 26 13.01 4.39 5.71
N MET A 27 11.82 4.97 5.63
CA MET A 27 11.63 6.32 5.07
C MET A 27 12.43 7.44 5.76
N THR A 28 12.75 7.28 7.05
CA THR A 28 13.40 8.33 7.83
C THR A 28 14.55 7.86 8.71
N ARG A 29 14.84 6.54 8.76
CA ARG A 29 15.79 5.96 9.74
C ARG A 29 16.70 4.95 9.08
N LEU A 30 17.98 4.99 9.45
CA LEU A 30 18.91 3.89 9.27
C LEU A 30 18.70 2.88 10.40
N ARG A 31 18.76 1.60 10.08
CA ARG A 31 18.63 0.50 11.04
C ARG A 31 19.85 -0.40 10.93
N PHE A 32 20.65 -0.38 11.95
CA PHE A 32 21.83 -1.22 12.09
C PHE A 32 21.51 -2.44 12.94
N THR A 33 21.95 -3.60 12.52
CA THR A 33 22.13 -4.76 13.37
C THR A 33 23.62 -4.83 13.69
N LEU A 34 23.99 -4.60 14.95
CA LEU A 34 25.36 -4.54 15.40
C LEU A 34 25.75 -5.85 16.10
N LYS A 35 27.04 -6.20 16.05
CA LYS A 35 27.60 -7.34 16.81
C LYS A 35 27.65 -7.00 18.28
N ASP A 36 28.11 -5.81 18.60
CA ASP A 36 28.24 -5.29 19.95
C ASP A 36 27.75 -3.83 20.02
N GLU A 37 26.68 -3.60 20.76
CA GLU A 37 26.12 -2.26 20.95
C GLU A 37 26.86 -1.47 22.03
N SER A 38 27.71 -2.11 22.85
CA SER A 38 28.42 -1.46 23.97
C SER A 38 29.54 -0.52 23.50
N ILE A 39 30.09 -0.76 22.30
CA ILE A 39 31.15 0.08 21.73
C ILE A 39 30.62 1.32 21.00
N VAL A 40 29.29 1.49 20.91
CA VAL A 40 28.68 2.62 20.23
C VAL A 40 28.64 3.83 21.15
N ASP A 41 29.20 4.95 20.70
CA ASP A 41 29.07 6.23 21.41
C ASP A 41 27.78 6.94 20.96
N ASP A 42 26.71 6.73 21.73
CA ASP A 42 25.38 7.32 21.49
C ASP A 42 25.41 8.86 21.39
N GLU A 43 26.20 9.51 22.24
CA GLU A 43 26.31 10.98 22.25
C GLU A 43 27.05 11.50 21.03
N ALA A 44 28.10 10.83 20.61
CA ALA A 44 28.80 11.17 19.38
C ALA A 44 27.92 10.95 18.15
N VAL A 45 27.13 9.86 18.10
CA VAL A 45 26.20 9.61 17.00
C VAL A 45 25.14 10.72 16.93
N LYS A 46 24.52 11.10 18.03
CA LYS A 46 23.53 12.20 18.10
C LYS A 46 24.12 13.53 17.61
N LYS A 47 25.37 13.83 17.96
CA LYS A 47 26.08 15.07 17.55
C LYS A 47 26.51 15.07 16.08
N THR A 48 26.29 13.97 15.32
CA THR A 48 26.62 13.93 13.89
C THR A 48 25.66 14.83 13.12
N LYS A 49 26.20 15.72 12.30
CA LYS A 49 25.39 16.62 11.46
C LYS A 49 24.46 15.81 10.57
N GLY A 50 23.14 16.05 10.67
CA GLY A 50 22.11 15.35 9.94
C GLY A 50 21.46 14.19 10.69
N VAL A 51 21.92 13.85 11.88
CA VAL A 51 21.24 12.93 12.80
C VAL A 51 20.27 13.74 13.66
N MET A 52 18.99 13.34 13.62
CA MET A 52 17.91 13.94 14.42
C MET A 52 17.76 13.25 15.78
N GLY A 53 18.19 12.00 15.88
CA GLY A 53 18.09 11.22 17.10
C GLY A 53 18.47 9.76 16.90
N ILE A 54 18.51 9.02 18.01
CA ILE A 54 18.75 7.57 18.00
C ILE A 54 17.66 6.85 18.77
N MET A 55 17.44 5.59 18.45
CA MET A 55 16.51 4.70 19.16
C MET A 55 17.06 3.29 19.17
N LYS A 56 16.99 2.61 20.32
CA LYS A 56 17.31 1.17 20.44
C LYS A 56 16.01 0.42 20.64
N LYS A 57 15.63 -0.41 19.69
CA LYS A 57 14.37 -1.17 19.75
C LYS A 57 14.50 -2.47 18.95
N GLY A 58 14.07 -3.58 19.56
CA GLY A 58 14.00 -4.88 18.89
C GLY A 58 15.36 -5.43 18.43
N GLY A 59 16.44 -5.20 19.18
CA GLY A 59 17.78 -5.65 18.81
C GLY A 59 18.36 -4.90 17.60
N GLN A 60 17.85 -3.71 17.32
CA GLN A 60 18.34 -2.82 16.27
C GLN A 60 18.73 -1.46 16.82
N TYR A 61 19.88 -0.99 16.39
CA TYR A 61 20.31 0.38 16.62
C TYR A 61 19.80 1.26 15.47
N GLN A 62 18.91 2.19 15.78
CA GLN A 62 18.24 3.03 14.79
C GLN A 62 18.72 4.47 14.87
N ILE A 63 19.12 5.05 13.74
CA ILE A 63 19.54 6.45 13.61
C ILE A 63 18.51 7.20 12.76
N ILE A 64 17.90 8.24 13.31
CA ILE A 64 16.88 9.06 12.66
C ILE A 64 17.59 10.14 11.85
N ILE A 65 17.42 10.10 10.52
CA ILE A 65 18.03 11.04 9.57
C ILE A 65 16.96 11.96 8.94
N GLY A 66 15.73 11.49 8.83
CA GLY A 66 14.68 12.18 8.06
C GLY A 66 14.71 11.81 6.57
N ASN A 67 14.26 12.75 5.74
CA ASN A 67 14.04 12.50 4.30
C ASN A 67 15.32 12.15 3.51
N ASP A 68 16.48 12.55 4.04
CA ASP A 68 17.80 12.30 3.40
C ASP A 68 18.38 10.91 3.69
N VAL A 69 17.63 10.06 4.39
CA VAL A 69 18.11 8.73 4.81
C VAL A 69 18.59 7.85 3.65
N GLY A 70 17.93 7.90 2.50
CA GLY A 70 18.33 7.12 1.31
C GLY A 70 19.69 7.52 0.77
N ASN A 71 20.01 8.82 0.77
CA ASN A 71 21.29 9.32 0.33
C ASN A 71 22.43 8.89 1.28
N VAL A 72 22.21 9.01 2.59
CA VAL A 72 23.19 8.56 3.60
C VAL A 72 23.37 7.04 3.57
N PHE A 73 22.30 6.28 3.36
CA PHE A 73 22.33 4.83 3.23
C PHE A 73 23.19 4.39 2.02
N ASN A 74 22.99 5.04 0.87
CA ASN A 74 23.79 4.75 -0.34
C ASN A 74 25.29 5.00 -0.12
N GLU A 75 25.66 6.08 0.57
CA GLU A 75 27.04 6.36 0.90
C GLU A 75 27.61 5.35 1.93
N LEU A 76 26.82 4.94 2.93
CA LEU A 76 27.22 3.88 3.85
C LEU A 76 27.46 2.55 3.13
N ASN A 77 26.62 2.19 2.16
CA ASN A 77 26.80 0.98 1.37
C ASN A 77 28.06 1.02 0.51
N LYS A 78 28.43 2.18 -0.06
CA LYS A 78 29.69 2.34 -0.79
C LYS A 78 30.91 2.13 0.13
N LEU A 79 30.81 2.58 1.37
CA LEU A 79 31.92 2.46 2.34
C LEU A 79 32.06 1.05 2.92
N GLY A 80 30.93 0.35 3.12
CA GLY A 80 30.91 -0.91 3.88
C GLY A 80 30.64 -2.16 3.07
N ASN A 81 30.13 -2.06 1.83
CA ASN A 81 29.64 -3.20 1.04
C ASN A 81 28.63 -4.05 1.85
N PHE A 82 27.78 -3.38 2.64
CA PHE A 82 26.71 -4.05 3.38
C PHE A 82 25.76 -4.62 2.36
N SER A 83 25.61 -5.93 2.29
CA SER A 83 24.95 -6.68 1.22
C SER A 83 23.59 -6.09 0.82
N ASN A 84 23.40 -5.91 -0.49
CA ASN A 84 22.17 -5.42 -1.12
C ASN A 84 20.99 -6.43 -1.07
N GLU A 85 21.10 -7.50 -0.32
CA GLU A 85 19.95 -8.33 -0.03
C GLU A 85 19.11 -7.63 1.04
N VAL A 86 17.97 -7.11 0.64
CA VAL A 86 16.86 -6.79 1.53
C VAL A 86 16.35 -8.10 2.14
N LYS A 87 17.17 -8.72 2.97
CA LYS A 87 16.67 -9.62 4.00
C LYS A 87 16.19 -8.69 5.11
N GLU A 88 14.90 -8.40 5.11
CA GLU A 88 14.24 -8.09 6.38
C GLU A 88 14.61 -9.25 7.31
N VAL A 89 15.64 -9.03 8.13
CA VAL A 89 15.90 -9.92 9.25
C VAL A 89 14.69 -9.72 10.15
N PRO A 90 13.81 -10.72 10.28
CA PRO A 90 12.74 -10.61 11.24
C PRO A 90 13.44 -10.39 12.58
N ALA A 91 13.15 -9.28 13.25
CA ALA A 91 13.54 -9.09 14.63
C ALA A 91 13.15 -10.37 15.35
N LYS A 92 14.13 -11.13 15.83
CA LYS A 92 13.90 -12.25 16.74
C LYS A 92 13.41 -11.66 18.07
N SER A 93 12.21 -11.13 18.08
CA SER A 93 11.43 -11.08 19.29
C SER A 93 10.83 -12.48 19.44
N ASN A 94 11.30 -13.23 20.40
CA ASN A 94 10.72 -14.50 20.86
C ASN A 94 9.33 -14.31 21.51
N GLU A 95 8.66 -13.20 21.26
CA GLU A 95 7.26 -13.01 21.60
C GLU A 95 6.43 -13.67 20.51
N LYS A 96 5.58 -14.61 20.91
CA LYS A 96 4.53 -15.19 20.05
C LYS A 96 3.71 -14.02 19.51
N LYS A 97 4.03 -13.54 18.28
CA LYS A 97 3.28 -12.47 17.63
C LYS A 97 1.84 -12.96 17.47
N ASN A 98 0.89 -12.23 18.03
CA ASN A 98 -0.52 -12.48 17.80
C ASN A 98 -0.80 -12.42 16.30
N ILE A 99 -1.72 -13.28 15.82
CA ILE A 99 -2.14 -13.32 14.39
C ILE A 99 -2.54 -11.94 13.91
N PHE A 100 -3.20 -11.14 14.76
CA PHE A 100 -3.58 -9.77 14.47
C PHE A 100 -2.37 -8.86 14.19
N THR A 101 -1.32 -8.94 15.03
CA THR A 101 -0.08 -8.15 14.83
C THR A 101 0.62 -8.54 13.54
N MET A 102 0.67 -9.83 13.21
CA MET A 102 1.25 -10.32 11.96
C MET A 102 0.47 -9.83 10.72
N LEU A 103 -0.85 -9.80 10.79
CA LEU A 103 -1.71 -9.26 9.74
C LEU A 103 -1.47 -7.76 9.54
N MET A 104 -1.43 -7.00 10.64
CA MET A 104 -1.17 -5.55 10.61
C MET A 104 0.23 -5.22 10.07
N ASP A 105 1.27 -5.96 10.49
CA ASP A 105 2.63 -5.84 9.96
C ASP A 105 2.69 -6.12 8.45
N THR A 106 1.90 -7.09 7.99
CA THR A 106 1.83 -7.45 6.56
C THR A 106 1.17 -6.34 5.76
N ILE A 107 0.00 -5.86 6.18
CA ILE A 107 -0.71 -4.76 5.51
C ILE A 107 0.14 -3.49 5.51
N SER A 108 0.74 -3.15 6.64
CA SER A 108 1.62 -1.97 6.77
C SER A 108 2.82 -2.07 5.81
N GLY A 109 3.47 -3.24 5.73
CA GLY A 109 4.60 -3.45 4.81
C GLY A 109 4.21 -3.37 3.33
N ILE A 110 2.99 -3.80 2.97
CA ILE A 110 2.46 -3.67 1.61
C ILE A 110 2.12 -2.21 1.29
N MET A 111 1.52 -1.48 2.22
CA MET A 111 1.06 -0.11 1.99
C MET A 111 2.18 0.93 1.97
N ALA A 112 3.22 0.75 2.80
CA ALA A 112 4.29 1.73 2.97
C ALA A 112 4.96 2.18 1.65
N PRO A 113 5.32 1.30 0.70
CA PRO A 113 5.93 1.72 -0.57
C PRO A 113 4.98 2.48 -1.50
N VAL A 114 3.66 2.31 -1.34
CA VAL A 114 2.63 2.91 -2.20
C VAL A 114 2.29 4.34 -1.76
N ILE A 115 2.50 4.67 -0.49
CA ILE A 115 2.11 5.95 0.12
C ILE A 115 2.67 7.17 -0.62
N PRO A 116 3.95 7.24 -1.05
CA PRO A 116 4.45 8.43 -1.75
C PRO A 116 3.68 8.74 -3.04
N ALA A 117 3.28 7.72 -3.81
CA ALA A 117 2.49 7.91 -5.02
C ALA A 117 1.07 8.43 -4.70
N ILE A 118 0.45 7.92 -3.64
CA ILE A 118 -0.87 8.38 -3.16
C ILE A 118 -0.79 9.83 -2.66
N ILE A 119 0.27 10.20 -1.92
CA ILE A 119 0.46 11.58 -1.45
C ILE A 119 0.60 12.53 -2.63
N GLY A 120 1.39 12.19 -3.65
CA GLY A 120 1.54 13.00 -4.85
C GLY A 120 0.20 13.26 -5.55
N ALA A 121 -0.58 12.20 -5.77
CA ALA A 121 -1.92 12.30 -6.35
C ALA A 121 -2.89 13.12 -5.48
N ALA A 122 -2.84 12.93 -4.16
CA ALA A 122 -3.66 13.69 -3.22
C ALA A 122 -3.34 15.19 -3.26
N MET A 123 -2.07 15.57 -3.36
CA MET A 123 -1.68 16.97 -3.47
C MET A 123 -2.22 17.63 -4.76
N ILE A 124 -2.25 16.88 -5.87
CA ILE A 124 -2.88 17.36 -7.11
C ILE A 124 -4.39 17.57 -6.91
N LYS A 125 -5.08 16.66 -6.21
CA LYS A 125 -6.51 16.83 -5.87
C LYS A 125 -6.75 18.04 -4.96
N VAL A 126 -5.83 18.34 -4.04
CA VAL A 126 -5.88 19.58 -3.24
C VAL A 126 -5.79 20.81 -4.12
N LEU A 127 -4.84 20.86 -5.08
CA LEU A 127 -4.73 21.96 -6.04
C LEU A 127 -6.00 22.11 -6.87
N LEU A 128 -6.59 21.00 -7.34
CA LEU A 128 -7.86 21.02 -8.07
C LEU A 128 -9.05 21.54 -7.25
N THR A 129 -8.96 21.52 -5.93
CA THR A 129 -9.97 22.11 -5.06
C THR A 129 -9.71 23.60 -4.84
N LEU A 130 -8.45 24.01 -4.66
CA LEU A 130 -8.07 25.38 -4.34
C LEU A 130 -8.10 26.30 -5.56
N LEU A 131 -7.58 25.87 -6.72
CA LEU A 131 -7.45 26.72 -7.91
C LEU A 131 -8.81 27.25 -8.45
N PRO A 132 -9.91 26.47 -8.48
CA PRO A 132 -11.22 27.01 -8.80
C PRO A 132 -11.75 28.00 -7.77
N MET A 133 -11.45 27.78 -6.48
CA MET A 133 -11.92 28.68 -5.41
C MET A 133 -11.32 30.09 -5.53
N ILE A 134 -10.10 30.22 -6.03
CA ILE A 134 -9.42 31.51 -6.26
C ILE A 134 -9.63 32.03 -7.69
N GLY A 135 -10.49 31.38 -8.50
CA GLY A 135 -10.86 31.84 -9.84
C GLY A 135 -9.79 31.62 -10.94
N VAL A 136 -8.68 30.90 -10.64
CA VAL A 136 -7.59 30.65 -11.59
C VAL A 136 -7.94 29.54 -12.59
N LEU A 137 -8.77 28.57 -12.18
CA LEU A 137 -9.09 27.41 -13.00
C LEU A 137 -10.61 27.19 -13.07
N SER A 138 -11.13 27.06 -14.31
CA SER A 138 -12.54 26.72 -14.52
C SER A 138 -12.77 25.22 -14.38
N THR A 139 -13.78 24.81 -13.58
CA THR A 139 -14.13 23.40 -13.36
C THR A 139 -14.62 22.70 -14.64
N ASN A 140 -15.14 23.46 -15.61
CA ASN A 140 -15.60 22.93 -16.90
C ASN A 140 -14.50 22.91 -17.98
N GLY A 141 -13.30 23.44 -17.66
CA GLY A 141 -12.19 23.52 -18.61
C GLY A 141 -11.48 22.17 -18.83
N GLN A 142 -10.93 22.00 -20.02
CA GLN A 142 -10.15 20.79 -20.35
C GLN A 142 -8.94 20.59 -19.44
N THR A 143 -8.29 21.70 -19.01
CA THR A 143 -7.16 21.63 -18.07
C THR A 143 -7.58 21.05 -16.73
N TYR A 144 -8.77 21.43 -16.22
CA TYR A 144 -9.30 20.84 -14.99
C TYR A 144 -9.55 19.34 -15.16
N GLN A 145 -10.12 18.91 -16.29
CA GLN A 145 -10.37 17.51 -16.59
C GLN A 145 -9.07 16.69 -16.65
N LEU A 146 -8.07 17.20 -17.37
CA LEU A 146 -6.76 16.55 -17.46
C LEU A 146 -6.06 16.42 -16.10
N LEU A 147 -6.03 17.51 -15.33
CA LEU A 147 -5.46 17.48 -13.98
C LEU A 147 -6.24 16.55 -13.04
N SER A 148 -7.56 16.46 -13.23
CA SER A 148 -8.40 15.51 -12.48
C SER A 148 -8.00 14.07 -12.75
N VAL A 149 -7.76 13.69 -14.01
CA VAL A 149 -7.26 12.36 -14.38
C VAL A 149 -5.87 12.11 -13.78
N ILE A 150 -4.97 13.09 -13.84
CA ILE A 150 -3.62 12.98 -13.26
C ILE A 150 -3.70 12.76 -11.72
N GLY A 151 -4.55 13.56 -11.04
CA GLY A 151 -4.74 13.44 -9.59
C GLY A 151 -5.52 12.19 -9.16
N ASP A 152 -6.28 11.57 -10.07
CA ASP A 152 -7.05 10.36 -9.77
C ASP A 152 -6.29 9.07 -10.11
N GLY A 153 -5.34 9.12 -11.01
CA GLY A 153 -4.68 7.92 -11.57
C GLY A 153 -4.11 6.97 -10.51
N ALA A 154 -3.37 7.50 -9.51
CA ALA A 154 -2.81 6.65 -8.46
C ALA A 154 -3.90 6.04 -7.54
N PHE A 155 -5.04 6.71 -7.37
CA PHE A 155 -6.16 6.19 -6.60
C PHE A 155 -6.93 5.13 -7.38
N PHE A 156 -7.27 5.41 -8.63
CA PHE A 156 -8.00 4.46 -9.50
C PHE A 156 -7.20 3.17 -9.69
N PHE A 157 -5.91 3.29 -10.00
CA PHE A 157 -5.00 2.18 -10.22
C PHE A 157 -4.28 1.71 -8.94
N MET A 158 -4.76 2.10 -7.76
CA MET A 158 -4.20 1.66 -6.48
C MET A 158 -4.08 0.13 -6.36
N PRO A 159 -5.03 -0.70 -6.84
CA PRO A 159 -4.87 -2.16 -6.84
C PRO A 159 -3.59 -2.62 -7.54
N VAL A 160 -3.17 -1.97 -8.63
CA VAL A 160 -1.94 -2.32 -9.36
C VAL A 160 -0.70 -2.00 -8.51
N LEU A 161 -0.66 -0.82 -7.89
CA LEU A 161 0.45 -0.43 -7.01
C LEU A 161 0.58 -1.37 -5.81
N ILE A 162 -0.56 -1.74 -5.23
CA ILE A 162 -0.63 -2.70 -4.12
C ILE A 162 -0.21 -4.09 -4.57
N ALA A 163 -0.63 -4.55 -5.77
CA ALA A 163 -0.23 -5.85 -6.31
C ALA A 163 1.30 -5.96 -6.43
N ILE A 164 1.95 -4.92 -6.96
CA ILE A 164 3.42 -4.86 -7.08
C ILE A 164 4.09 -4.89 -5.71
N SER A 165 3.56 -4.15 -4.74
CA SER A 165 4.10 -4.14 -3.38
C SER A 165 3.87 -5.47 -2.65
N ALA A 166 2.65 -6.02 -2.75
CA ALA A 166 2.27 -7.29 -2.15
C ALA A 166 3.07 -8.47 -2.73
N SER A 167 3.38 -8.44 -4.03
CA SER A 167 4.18 -9.48 -4.67
C SER A 167 5.57 -9.61 -4.04
N LYS A 168 6.21 -8.49 -3.70
CA LYS A 168 7.49 -8.46 -2.99
C LYS A 168 7.36 -9.06 -1.58
N LYS A 169 6.26 -8.72 -0.87
CA LYS A 169 6.01 -9.21 0.49
C LYS A 169 5.71 -10.72 0.53
N PHE A 170 4.96 -11.23 -0.46
CA PHE A 170 4.57 -12.64 -0.53
C PHE A 170 5.56 -13.51 -1.32
N GLY A 171 6.57 -12.89 -1.98
CA GLY A 171 7.59 -13.61 -2.75
C GLY A 171 7.04 -14.24 -4.03
N THR A 172 6.18 -13.50 -4.77
CA THR A 172 5.61 -13.89 -6.07
C THR A 172 6.15 -13.00 -7.18
N ASN A 173 5.93 -13.40 -8.43
CA ASN A 173 6.32 -12.59 -9.57
C ASN A 173 5.46 -11.31 -9.66
N MET A 174 6.11 -10.13 -9.65
CA MET A 174 5.40 -8.84 -9.66
C MET A 174 4.62 -8.59 -10.94
N TYR A 175 5.05 -9.12 -12.07
CA TYR A 175 4.36 -8.96 -13.35
C TYR A 175 3.08 -9.79 -13.41
N TYR A 176 3.07 -10.99 -12.83
CA TYR A 176 1.83 -11.77 -12.70
C TYR A 176 0.86 -11.06 -11.75
N ALA A 177 1.33 -10.59 -10.60
CA ALA A 177 0.49 -9.85 -9.67
C ALA A 177 -0.10 -8.57 -10.30
N ALA A 178 0.72 -7.79 -11.02
CA ALA A 178 0.26 -6.63 -11.77
C ALA A 178 -0.75 -7.01 -12.85
N SER A 179 -0.52 -8.11 -13.60
CA SER A 179 -1.46 -8.59 -14.64
C SER A 179 -2.82 -8.94 -14.06
N ILE A 180 -2.88 -9.62 -12.91
CA ILE A 180 -4.16 -9.91 -12.24
C ILE A 180 -4.89 -8.63 -11.83
N ALA A 181 -4.17 -7.65 -11.27
CA ALA A 181 -4.76 -6.35 -10.93
C ALA A 181 -5.29 -5.61 -12.16
N LEU A 182 -4.56 -5.63 -13.27
CA LEU A 182 -4.98 -5.02 -14.54
C LEU A 182 -6.22 -5.72 -15.14
N ILE A 183 -6.31 -7.05 -15.03
CA ILE A 183 -7.50 -7.81 -15.43
C ILE A 183 -8.71 -7.38 -14.59
N MET A 184 -8.56 -7.24 -13.28
CA MET A 184 -9.63 -6.80 -12.38
C MET A 184 -10.10 -5.36 -12.67
N LEU A 185 -9.21 -4.52 -13.22
CA LEU A 185 -9.49 -3.11 -13.58
C LEU A 185 -9.80 -2.92 -15.06
N HIS A 186 -9.89 -4.01 -15.84
CA HIS A 186 -10.09 -3.88 -17.30
C HIS A 186 -11.41 -3.17 -17.61
N PRO A 187 -11.43 -2.13 -18.46
CA PRO A 187 -12.63 -1.34 -18.75
C PRO A 187 -13.82 -2.20 -19.22
N ASN A 188 -13.58 -3.19 -20.07
CA ASN A 188 -14.66 -4.08 -20.53
C ASN A 188 -15.23 -4.93 -19.38
N LEU A 189 -14.41 -5.34 -18.40
CA LEU A 189 -14.92 -6.05 -17.24
C LEU A 189 -15.79 -5.13 -16.38
N ILE A 190 -15.34 -3.90 -16.15
CA ILE A 190 -16.10 -2.89 -15.38
C ILE A 190 -17.43 -2.61 -16.08
N THR A 191 -17.42 -2.39 -17.40
CA THR A 191 -18.65 -2.16 -18.20
C THR A 191 -19.57 -3.38 -18.16
N LEU A 192 -19.04 -4.59 -18.35
CA LEU A 192 -19.81 -5.83 -18.28
C LEU A 192 -20.51 -5.99 -16.94
N MET A 193 -19.78 -5.76 -15.84
CA MET A 193 -20.31 -5.88 -14.49
C MET A 193 -21.37 -4.82 -14.19
N ASN A 194 -21.12 -3.57 -14.57
CA ASN A 194 -22.09 -2.48 -14.38
C ASN A 194 -23.37 -2.72 -15.18
N THR A 195 -23.26 -3.04 -16.46
CA THR A 195 -24.43 -3.31 -17.34
C THR A 195 -25.26 -4.47 -16.82
N ALA A 196 -24.63 -5.55 -16.37
CA ALA A 196 -25.34 -6.68 -15.78
C ALA A 196 -26.03 -6.32 -14.47
N HIS A 197 -25.37 -5.55 -13.61
CA HIS A 197 -25.93 -5.07 -12.35
C HIS A 197 -27.16 -4.17 -12.57
N ASP A 198 -27.06 -3.22 -13.51
CA ASP A 198 -28.16 -2.30 -13.84
C ASP A 198 -29.35 -3.02 -14.46
N ALA A 199 -29.09 -4.12 -15.19
CA ALA A 199 -30.12 -5.00 -15.75
C ALA A 199 -30.67 -6.04 -14.73
N GLY A 200 -30.20 -6.04 -13.48
CA GLY A 200 -30.59 -7.05 -12.47
C GLY A 200 -30.12 -8.47 -12.81
N GLN A 201 -29.12 -8.59 -13.69
CA GLN A 201 -28.58 -9.87 -14.14
C GLN A 201 -27.24 -10.16 -13.45
N THR A 202 -26.91 -11.45 -13.32
CA THR A 202 -25.59 -11.89 -12.84
C THR A 202 -24.73 -12.34 -14.00
N VAL A 203 -23.49 -11.82 -14.07
CA VAL A 203 -22.50 -12.33 -15.03
C VAL A 203 -22.15 -13.77 -14.65
N LYS A 204 -22.10 -14.66 -15.65
CA LYS A 204 -21.78 -16.08 -15.44
C LYS A 204 -20.51 -16.47 -16.17
N PHE A 205 -19.53 -17.00 -15.46
CA PHE A 205 -18.33 -17.61 -16.03
C PHE A 205 -18.66 -19.05 -16.46
N LEU A 206 -18.26 -19.45 -17.66
CA LEU A 206 -18.55 -20.77 -18.26
C LEU A 206 -20.06 -21.16 -18.21
N LYS A 207 -20.98 -20.18 -18.24
CA LYS A 207 -22.44 -20.33 -18.16
C LYS A 207 -23.00 -20.82 -16.80
N TYR A 208 -22.16 -21.34 -15.90
CA TYR A 208 -22.62 -21.97 -14.67
C TYR A 208 -22.21 -21.21 -13.40
N ILE A 209 -21.04 -20.61 -13.39
CA ILE A 209 -20.47 -20.00 -12.17
C ILE A 209 -20.83 -18.52 -12.10
N PRO A 210 -21.65 -18.07 -11.15
CA PRO A 210 -21.98 -16.66 -11.03
C PRO A 210 -20.76 -15.86 -10.55
N VAL A 211 -20.51 -14.74 -11.23
CA VAL A 211 -19.51 -13.75 -10.82
C VAL A 211 -20.25 -12.63 -10.10
N THR A 212 -20.04 -12.51 -8.80
CA THR A 212 -20.70 -11.49 -8.00
C THR A 212 -20.18 -10.10 -8.38
N TYR A 213 -21.10 -9.14 -8.50
CA TYR A 213 -20.75 -7.74 -8.75
C TYR A 213 -19.84 -7.20 -7.65
N ALA A 214 -18.71 -6.66 -8.03
CA ALA A 214 -17.79 -5.97 -7.13
C ALA A 214 -17.03 -4.89 -7.89
N SER A 215 -16.91 -3.70 -7.30
CA SER A 215 -16.04 -2.65 -7.81
C SER A 215 -14.63 -2.87 -7.27
N TYR A 216 -13.68 -3.04 -8.18
CA TYR A 216 -12.29 -3.28 -7.82
C TYR A 216 -11.45 -1.99 -7.86
N SER A 217 -11.91 -0.95 -8.57
CA SER A 217 -11.27 0.36 -8.56
C SER A 217 -11.19 0.91 -7.15
N TYR A 218 -10.09 1.57 -6.80
CA TYR A 218 -9.84 2.12 -5.46
C TYR A 218 -9.75 1.06 -4.33
N SER A 219 -9.92 -0.22 -4.62
CA SER A 219 -9.97 -1.28 -3.61
C SER A 219 -8.56 -1.74 -3.20
N VAL A 220 -8.46 -2.26 -1.98
CA VAL A 220 -7.18 -2.73 -1.38
C VAL A 220 -7.25 -4.20 -1.02
N ILE A 221 -8.29 -4.61 -0.31
CA ILE A 221 -8.39 -5.96 0.26
C ILE A 221 -8.48 -7.05 -0.82
N PRO A 222 -9.31 -6.91 -1.88
CA PRO A 222 -9.43 -7.92 -2.92
C PRO A 222 -8.10 -8.26 -3.57
N ILE A 223 -7.28 -7.25 -3.89
CA ILE A 223 -6.00 -7.48 -4.57
C ILE A 223 -4.93 -8.08 -3.65
N ILE A 224 -4.92 -7.74 -2.36
CA ILE A 224 -4.01 -8.38 -1.39
C ILE A 224 -4.31 -9.87 -1.31
N LEU A 225 -5.61 -10.25 -1.25
CA LEU A 225 -6.03 -11.64 -1.24
C LEU A 225 -5.65 -12.36 -2.55
N ALA A 226 -5.86 -11.72 -3.70
CA ALA A 226 -5.50 -12.27 -5.00
C ALA A 226 -3.97 -12.49 -5.12
N VAL A 227 -3.14 -11.56 -4.67
CA VAL A 227 -1.68 -11.75 -4.71
C VAL A 227 -1.21 -12.78 -3.68
N TYR A 228 -1.91 -12.92 -2.56
CA TYR A 228 -1.63 -13.98 -1.60
C TYR A 228 -1.93 -15.37 -2.18
N SER A 229 -3.05 -15.56 -2.88
CA SER A 229 -3.38 -16.83 -3.54
C SER A 229 -2.45 -17.13 -4.72
N LEU A 230 -2.04 -16.09 -5.47
CA LEU A 230 -1.09 -16.21 -6.58
C LEU A 230 0.19 -16.94 -6.19
N ARG A 231 0.66 -16.76 -4.95
CA ARG A 231 1.81 -17.49 -4.41
C ARG A 231 1.63 -19.02 -4.49
N TYR A 232 0.44 -19.50 -4.21
CA TYR A 232 0.14 -20.93 -4.22
C TYR A 232 -0.08 -21.43 -5.65
N VAL A 233 -0.81 -20.67 -6.47
CA VAL A 233 -1.02 -20.99 -7.89
C VAL A 233 0.30 -21.01 -8.65
N GLU A 234 1.19 -20.04 -8.42
CA GLU A 234 2.51 -20.00 -9.07
C GLU A 234 3.35 -21.23 -8.72
N ARG A 235 3.36 -21.64 -7.44
CA ARG A 235 4.07 -22.86 -7.00
C ARG A 235 3.45 -24.14 -7.54
N PHE A 236 2.13 -24.19 -7.65
CA PHE A 236 1.42 -25.33 -8.22
C PHE A 236 1.74 -25.47 -9.70
N VAL A 237 1.63 -24.39 -10.46
CA VAL A 237 1.95 -24.36 -11.89
C VAL A 237 3.43 -24.69 -12.14
N ASP A 238 4.34 -24.22 -11.28
CA ASP A 238 5.78 -24.54 -11.38
C ASP A 238 6.07 -26.03 -11.31
N LYS A 239 5.27 -26.80 -10.53
CA LYS A 239 5.45 -28.25 -10.37
C LYS A 239 4.93 -29.06 -11.57
N ILE A 240 3.86 -28.56 -12.22
CA ILE A 240 3.21 -29.31 -13.31
C ILE A 240 3.74 -28.93 -14.69
N THR A 241 4.48 -27.80 -14.81
CA THR A 241 4.94 -27.30 -16.10
C THR A 241 6.29 -27.94 -16.47
N PRO A 242 6.39 -28.64 -17.63
CA PRO A 242 7.64 -29.19 -18.12
C PRO A 242 8.69 -28.11 -18.39
N VAL A 243 9.97 -28.43 -18.15
CA VAL A 243 11.09 -27.47 -18.29
C VAL A 243 11.17 -26.85 -19.69
N VAL A 244 10.90 -27.64 -20.73
CA VAL A 244 10.99 -27.22 -22.13
C VAL A 244 9.97 -26.14 -22.49
N THR A 245 8.76 -26.21 -21.91
CA THR A 245 7.65 -25.29 -22.24
C THR A 245 7.43 -24.23 -21.17
N LYS A 246 8.26 -24.19 -20.14
CA LYS A 246 8.09 -23.36 -18.93
C LYS A 246 7.97 -21.87 -19.26
N ASN A 247 8.70 -21.37 -20.25
CA ASN A 247 8.78 -19.94 -20.55
C ASN A 247 7.46 -19.33 -21.06
N PHE A 248 6.59 -20.10 -21.72
CA PHE A 248 5.30 -19.62 -22.21
C PHE A 248 4.11 -20.31 -21.54
N LEU A 249 4.23 -21.57 -21.16
CA LEU A 249 3.13 -22.32 -20.56
C LEU A 249 2.89 -21.89 -19.09
N LYS A 250 3.96 -21.64 -18.33
CA LYS A 250 3.84 -21.17 -16.94
C LYS A 250 3.07 -19.85 -16.84
N PRO A 251 3.47 -18.74 -17.53
CA PRO A 251 2.73 -17.47 -17.41
C PRO A 251 1.28 -17.60 -17.88
N MET A 252 1.03 -18.36 -18.94
CA MET A 252 -0.33 -18.61 -19.44
C MET A 252 -1.19 -19.30 -18.38
N LEU A 253 -0.72 -20.41 -17.81
CA LEU A 253 -1.47 -21.18 -16.81
C LEU A 253 -1.66 -20.40 -15.51
N VAL A 254 -0.64 -19.66 -15.04
CA VAL A 254 -0.75 -18.84 -13.84
C VAL A 254 -1.87 -17.82 -13.99
N VAL A 255 -1.90 -17.07 -15.10
CA VAL A 255 -2.93 -16.05 -15.33
C VAL A 255 -4.30 -16.70 -15.55
N LEU A 256 -4.37 -17.79 -16.32
CA LEU A 256 -5.61 -18.49 -16.64
C LEU A 256 -6.29 -19.12 -15.40
N ILE A 257 -5.51 -19.56 -14.43
CA ILE A 257 -6.03 -20.14 -13.17
C ILE A 257 -6.34 -19.04 -12.15
N GLU A 258 -5.41 -18.10 -11.98
CA GLU A 258 -5.54 -17.08 -10.93
C GLU A 258 -6.62 -16.03 -11.23
N ALA A 259 -6.79 -15.62 -12.51
CA ALA A 259 -7.77 -14.60 -12.83
C ALA A 259 -9.23 -15.01 -12.51
N PRO A 260 -9.71 -16.23 -12.84
CA PRO A 260 -11.02 -16.70 -12.38
C PRO A 260 -11.11 -16.80 -10.85
N ILE A 261 -10.09 -17.27 -10.16
CA ILE A 261 -10.06 -17.34 -8.69
C ILE A 261 -10.21 -15.93 -8.10
N ALA A 262 -9.45 -14.97 -8.63
CA ALA A 262 -9.50 -13.59 -8.19
C ALA A 262 -10.88 -12.95 -8.44
N LEU A 263 -11.50 -13.18 -9.58
CA LEU A 263 -12.78 -12.55 -9.94
C LEU A 263 -13.99 -13.23 -9.29
N ILE A 264 -13.99 -14.56 -9.14
CA ILE A 264 -15.15 -15.31 -8.67
C ILE A 264 -15.17 -15.44 -7.15
N VAL A 265 -14.00 -15.62 -6.54
CA VAL A 265 -13.89 -15.94 -5.10
C VAL A 265 -13.31 -14.78 -4.32
N LEU A 266 -12.08 -14.38 -4.64
CA LEU A 266 -11.30 -13.48 -3.79
C LEU A 266 -11.76 -12.02 -3.92
N GLY A 267 -12.17 -11.61 -5.11
CA GLY A 267 -12.70 -10.29 -5.37
C GLY A 267 -13.96 -10.01 -4.55
N PRO A 268 -15.02 -10.80 -4.70
CA PRO A 268 -16.24 -10.67 -3.88
C PRO A 268 -15.99 -10.83 -2.38
N LEU A 269 -15.16 -11.80 -1.99
CA LEU A 269 -14.79 -11.97 -0.58
C LEU A 269 -14.11 -10.72 -0.01
N GLY A 270 -13.16 -10.17 -0.74
CA GLY A 270 -12.48 -8.95 -0.35
C GLY A 270 -13.40 -7.73 -0.32
N ALA A 271 -14.36 -7.63 -1.25
CA ALA A 271 -15.37 -6.58 -1.26
C ALA A 271 -16.32 -6.70 -0.05
N ILE A 272 -16.77 -7.92 0.28
CA ILE A 272 -17.60 -8.17 1.48
C ILE A 272 -16.85 -7.79 2.75
N CYS A 273 -15.58 -8.19 2.88
CA CYS A 273 -14.75 -7.81 4.02
C CYS A 273 -14.55 -6.28 4.11
N GLY A 274 -14.32 -5.61 2.98
CA GLY A 274 -14.17 -4.16 2.91
C GLY A 274 -15.45 -3.43 3.30
N ASN A 275 -16.58 -3.84 2.75
CA ASN A 275 -17.90 -3.27 3.06
C ASN A 275 -18.30 -3.54 4.53
N GLY A 276 -18.06 -4.75 5.03
CA GLY A 276 -18.31 -5.08 6.44
C GLY A 276 -17.53 -4.19 7.40
N LEU A 277 -16.24 -3.95 7.09
CA LEU A 277 -15.40 -3.06 7.87
C LEU A 277 -15.91 -1.61 7.83
N SER A 278 -16.31 -1.12 6.65
CA SER A 278 -16.92 0.21 6.49
C SER A 278 -18.21 0.32 7.30
N THR A 279 -19.08 -0.69 7.25
CA THR A 279 -20.33 -0.72 8.01
C THR A 279 -20.10 -0.63 9.51
N VAL A 280 -19.11 -1.34 10.04
CA VAL A 280 -18.75 -1.24 11.47
C VAL A 280 -18.31 0.17 11.84
N VAL A 281 -17.45 0.79 11.01
CA VAL A 281 -16.97 2.16 11.25
C VAL A 281 -18.13 3.17 11.18
N TYR A 282 -19.03 3.05 10.20
CA TYR A 282 -20.22 3.89 10.10
C TYR A 282 -21.18 3.70 11.30
N ALA A 283 -21.42 2.46 11.72
CA ALA A 283 -22.27 2.19 12.87
C ALA A 283 -21.73 2.80 14.17
N ILE A 284 -20.40 2.80 14.34
CA ILE A 284 -19.74 3.48 15.47
C ILE A 284 -19.92 5.01 15.35
N HIS A 285 -19.74 5.55 14.14
CA HIS A 285 -19.90 6.98 13.88
C HIS A 285 -21.35 7.44 14.14
N ASP A 286 -22.32 6.70 13.65
CA ASP A 286 -23.75 7.05 13.76
C ASP A 286 -24.24 6.97 15.21
N LYS A 287 -23.73 6.01 15.99
CA LYS A 287 -24.11 5.87 17.41
C LYS A 287 -23.42 6.86 18.34
N LEU A 288 -22.16 7.19 18.11
CA LEU A 288 -21.34 8.03 18.97
C LEU A 288 -21.13 9.45 18.42
N GLY A 289 -21.57 9.74 17.17
CA GLY A 289 -21.48 11.05 16.54
C GLY A 289 -20.08 11.65 16.60
N PHE A 290 -19.98 12.90 17.04
CA PHE A 290 -18.68 13.61 17.16
C PHE A 290 -17.72 12.98 18.17
N ILE A 291 -18.24 12.24 19.17
CA ILE A 291 -17.43 11.54 20.17
C ILE A 291 -16.61 10.44 19.51
N ALA A 292 -17.15 9.72 18.52
CA ALA A 292 -16.43 8.71 17.74
C ALA A 292 -15.23 9.33 17.01
N ILE A 293 -15.42 10.48 16.38
CA ILE A 293 -14.36 11.22 15.69
C ILE A 293 -13.28 11.66 16.69
N GLY A 294 -13.68 12.20 17.83
CA GLY A 294 -12.77 12.59 18.90
C GLY A 294 -11.95 11.41 19.44
N LEU A 295 -12.59 10.25 19.64
CA LEU A 295 -11.93 9.05 20.15
C LEU A 295 -10.94 8.49 19.13
N VAL A 296 -11.31 8.41 17.84
CA VAL A 296 -10.41 8.00 16.77
C VAL A 296 -9.25 8.98 16.64
N ALA A 297 -9.51 10.29 16.69
CA ALA A 297 -8.47 11.32 16.62
C ALA A 297 -7.53 11.25 17.83
N GLY A 298 -8.06 10.99 19.03
CA GLY A 298 -7.27 10.84 20.25
C GLY A 298 -6.40 9.59 20.29
N VAL A 299 -6.89 8.46 19.75
CA VAL A 299 -6.14 7.20 19.71
C VAL A 299 -5.13 7.18 18.54
N TYR A 300 -5.40 7.92 17.47
CA TYR A 300 -4.58 7.90 16.27
C TYR A 300 -3.11 8.24 16.48
N PRO A 301 -2.71 9.24 17.30
CA PRO A 301 -1.31 9.50 17.60
C PRO A 301 -0.58 8.30 18.21
N PHE A 302 -1.24 7.53 19.09
CA PHE A 302 -0.66 6.31 19.66
C PHE A 302 -0.46 5.23 18.60
N VAL A 303 -1.41 5.09 17.67
CA VAL A 303 -1.27 4.19 16.51
C VAL A 303 -0.10 4.61 15.60
N VAL A 304 0.10 5.93 15.42
CA VAL A 304 1.25 6.46 14.68
C VAL A 304 2.56 6.13 15.40
N MET A 305 2.62 6.28 16.71
CA MET A 305 3.83 5.97 17.50
C MET A 305 4.23 4.50 17.42
N THR A 306 3.27 3.59 17.30
CA THR A 306 3.54 2.15 17.10
C THR A 306 4.00 1.81 15.69
N GLY A 307 3.93 2.75 14.74
CA GLY A 307 4.24 2.53 13.32
C GLY A 307 3.15 1.77 12.55
N MET A 308 2.05 1.41 13.20
CA MET A 308 0.94 0.63 12.63
C MET A 308 -0.08 1.47 11.86
N HIS A 309 0.08 2.79 11.82
CA HIS A 309 -0.88 3.70 11.16
C HIS A 309 -1.06 3.42 9.66
N HIS A 310 -0.06 2.84 8.99
CA HIS A 310 -0.16 2.43 7.59
C HIS A 310 -1.15 1.27 7.37
N ALA A 311 -1.37 0.42 8.36
CA ALA A 311 -2.36 -0.64 8.30
C ALA A 311 -3.80 -0.12 8.23
N PHE A 312 -4.04 1.11 8.70
CA PHE A 312 -5.35 1.77 8.62
C PHE A 312 -5.57 2.55 7.31
N THR A 313 -4.54 2.65 6.46
CA THR A 313 -4.64 3.36 5.17
C THR A 313 -5.73 2.77 4.25
N PRO A 314 -5.87 1.43 4.10
CA PRO A 314 -6.94 0.84 3.30
C PRO A 314 -8.34 1.25 3.76
N ILE A 315 -8.56 1.31 5.07
CA ILE A 315 -9.83 1.70 5.67
C ILE A 315 -10.16 3.15 5.33
N LYS A 316 -9.19 4.05 5.52
CA LYS A 316 -9.36 5.48 5.21
C LYS A 316 -9.64 5.73 3.74
N LEU A 317 -8.92 5.04 2.85
CA LEU A 317 -9.10 5.18 1.41
C LEU A 317 -10.46 4.61 0.96
N GLY A 318 -10.90 3.48 1.52
CA GLY A 318 -12.22 2.92 1.30
C GLY A 318 -13.33 3.89 1.71
N MET A 319 -13.22 4.51 2.88
CA MET A 319 -14.19 5.52 3.36
C MET A 319 -14.25 6.76 2.46
N ILE A 320 -13.11 7.24 1.96
CA ILE A 320 -13.05 8.40 1.04
C ILE A 320 -13.68 8.04 -0.31
N ALA A 321 -13.42 6.85 -0.85
CA ALA A 321 -13.98 6.37 -2.10
C ALA A 321 -15.52 6.26 -2.01
N THR A 322 -16.05 5.60 -0.99
CA THR A 322 -17.51 5.44 -0.78
C THR A 322 -18.21 6.78 -0.67
N ARG A 323 -17.65 7.73 0.09
CA ARG A 323 -18.24 9.06 0.26
C ARG A 323 -18.20 9.91 -1.02
N SER A 324 -17.23 9.69 -1.90
CA SER A 324 -17.17 10.36 -3.21
C SER A 324 -18.21 9.81 -4.18
N GLU A 325 -18.53 8.53 -4.13
CA GLU A 325 -19.59 7.90 -4.93
C GLU A 325 -20.99 8.36 -4.46
N GLU A 326 -21.27 8.38 -3.15
CA GLU A 326 -22.51 8.90 -2.61
C GLU A 326 -22.78 10.36 -3.01
N ARG A 327 -21.73 11.21 -3.05
CA ARG A 327 -21.86 12.59 -3.53
C ARG A 327 -22.13 12.68 -5.03
N ARG A 328 -21.63 11.75 -5.85
CA ARG A 328 -21.96 11.66 -7.28
C ARG A 328 -23.41 11.27 -7.48
N VAL A 329 -23.84 10.18 -6.85
CA VAL A 329 -25.22 9.71 -6.92
C VAL A 329 -26.20 10.78 -6.41
N GLY A 330 -25.88 11.46 -5.31
CA GLY A 330 -26.68 12.55 -4.79
C GLY A 330 -26.78 13.78 -5.72
N LYS A 331 -25.74 14.07 -6.50
CA LYS A 331 -25.77 15.13 -7.53
C LYS A 331 -26.59 14.72 -8.76
N GLU A 332 -26.46 13.47 -9.19
CA GLU A 332 -27.25 12.93 -10.32
C GLU A 332 -28.74 12.83 -9.98
N CYS A 333 -29.08 12.39 -8.76
CA CYS A 333 -30.46 12.44 -8.28
C CYS A 333 -31.01 13.87 -8.20
N ARG A 334 -30.20 14.84 -7.75
CA ARG A 334 -30.66 16.25 -7.64
C ARG A 334 -30.81 16.89 -9.03
N SER A 335 -30.01 16.53 -10.03
CA SER A 335 -30.17 17.02 -11.40
C SER A 335 -31.41 16.43 -12.11
N ARG A 336 -31.82 15.23 -11.73
CA ARG A 336 -33.01 14.56 -12.28
C ARG A 336 -34.32 15.06 -11.66
N TRP A 337 -34.26 15.73 -10.49
CA TRP A 337 -35.42 16.26 -9.76
C TRP A 337 -35.49 17.79 -9.79
N SER A 338 -34.89 18.46 -10.73
CA SER A 338 -35.08 19.89 -10.95
C SER A 338 -36.41 20.11 -11.68
N PRO A 339 -37.43 20.74 -11.09
CA PRO A 339 -38.77 20.88 -11.71
C PRO A 339 -38.85 22.07 -12.68
N TYR A 340 -37.75 22.53 -13.27
CA TYR A 340 -37.74 23.59 -14.28
C TYR A 340 -37.08 23.12 -15.56
N HIS A 341 -37.87 22.62 -16.44
CA HIS A 341 -37.77 22.75 -17.88
C HIS A 341 -38.94 23.59 -18.37
#